data_27fd4ce1065351042cd6b4f6646236ed
#
_entry.id   27fd4ce1065351042cd6b4f6646236ed
#
_cell.length_a   1.000
_cell.length_b   1.000
_cell.length_c   1.000
_cell.angle_alpha   90.00
_cell.angle_beta   90.00
_cell.angle_gamma   90.00
#
_symmetry.space_group_name_H-M   'P 1'
#
loop_
_entity.id
_entity.type
_entity.pdbx_description
1 polymer ?
#
loop_
_entity_poly.entity_id
_entity_poly.type
_entity_poly.pdbx_seq_one_letter_code
_entity_poly.pdbx_strand_id
1 'polypeptide(L)'
;MSKNKKIALVIVAVIMLSLVGLYVYLGGLNTIDISIQNVQGPYRIVGIDFEGRPTDKRVREHFFDLRERIERGELKGRLSMVYFRDAETKRNEVKLFMGVILDEIPSEIPDEFRMMGVEVSEVVEARLEVHNLVMPSPASIEERMIALAQNAGYTHQPISIEIYTPDNNVRVHIPVGR
;
A
#
# COMPACT_ATOMS: atom_id res chain seq x y z
N MET A 1 -29.87 3.19 -42.60
CA MET A 1 -28.56 3.67 -42.02
C MET A 1 -27.55 3.72 -43.16
N SER A 2 -26.90 4.87 -43.38
CA SER A 2 -25.92 5.02 -44.49
C SER A 2 -24.70 4.12 -44.25
N LYS A 3 -23.99 3.72 -45.35
CA LYS A 3 -22.79 2.90 -45.32
C LYS A 3 -21.73 3.44 -44.33
N ASN A 4 -21.55 4.75 -44.28
CA ASN A 4 -20.61 5.43 -43.38
C ASN A 4 -21.01 5.29 -41.91
N LYS A 5 -22.30 5.31 -41.57
CA LYS A 5 -22.78 5.08 -40.20
C LYS A 5 -22.54 3.64 -39.73
N LYS A 6 -22.68 2.65 -40.64
CA LYS A 6 -22.36 1.25 -40.31
C LYS A 6 -20.86 1.07 -40.03
N ILE A 7 -20.00 1.68 -40.87
CA ILE A 7 -18.53 1.61 -40.68
C ILE A 7 -18.14 2.29 -39.35
N ALA A 8 -18.64 3.46 -39.06
CA ALA A 8 -18.37 4.16 -37.80
C ALA A 8 -18.79 3.33 -36.59
N LEU A 9 -19.95 2.66 -36.64
CA LEU A 9 -20.43 1.80 -35.57
C LEU A 9 -19.52 0.59 -35.34
N VAL A 10 -19.04 -0.03 -36.42
CA VAL A 10 -18.07 -1.15 -36.33
C VAL A 10 -16.76 -0.68 -35.71
N ILE A 11 -16.22 0.47 -36.11
CA ILE A 11 -14.99 1.02 -35.53
C ILE A 11 -15.16 1.25 -34.03
N VAL A 12 -16.26 1.87 -33.61
CA VAL A 12 -16.55 2.12 -32.17
C VAL A 12 -16.66 0.79 -31.42
N ALA A 13 -17.32 -0.22 -31.99
CA ALA A 13 -17.44 -1.53 -31.35
C ALA A 13 -16.07 -2.20 -31.18
N VAL A 14 -15.19 -2.12 -32.18
CA VAL A 14 -13.83 -2.68 -32.10
C VAL A 14 -13.00 -1.95 -31.02
N ILE A 15 -13.08 -0.63 -30.95
CA ILE A 15 -12.39 0.17 -29.92
C ILE A 15 -12.89 -0.24 -28.54
N MET A 16 -14.21 -0.33 -28.33
CA MET A 16 -14.80 -0.74 -27.05
C MET A 16 -14.36 -2.15 -26.64
N LEU A 17 -14.37 -3.11 -27.56
CA LEU A 17 -13.90 -4.47 -27.28
C LEU A 17 -12.41 -4.50 -26.92
N SER A 18 -11.59 -3.70 -27.61
CA SER A 18 -10.16 -3.57 -27.32
C SER A 18 -9.92 -2.98 -25.92
N LEU A 19 -10.70 -1.96 -25.51
CA LEU A 19 -10.60 -1.37 -24.17
C LEU A 19 -11.04 -2.35 -23.09
N VAL A 20 -12.11 -3.11 -23.30
CA VAL A 20 -12.55 -4.16 -22.38
C VAL A 20 -11.49 -5.25 -22.27
N GLY A 21 -10.94 -5.71 -23.41
CA GLY A 21 -9.85 -6.69 -23.42
C GLY A 21 -8.62 -6.22 -22.66
N LEU A 22 -8.22 -4.96 -22.86
CA LEU A 22 -7.12 -4.35 -22.13
C LEU A 22 -7.40 -4.25 -20.63
N TYR A 23 -8.62 -3.84 -20.23
CA TYR A 23 -9.04 -3.80 -18.84
C TYR A 23 -8.94 -5.15 -18.15
N VAL A 24 -9.43 -6.21 -18.83
CA VAL A 24 -9.33 -7.61 -18.33
C VAL A 24 -7.88 -8.06 -18.24
N TYR A 25 -7.08 -7.78 -19.28
CA TYR A 25 -5.66 -8.13 -19.32
C TYR A 25 -4.86 -7.47 -18.19
N LEU A 26 -5.18 -6.24 -17.84
CA LEU A 26 -4.56 -5.51 -16.72
C LEU A 26 -5.03 -5.99 -15.34
N GLY A 27 -5.90 -6.99 -15.27
CA GLY A 27 -6.41 -7.53 -14.02
C GLY A 27 -7.58 -6.73 -13.43
N GLY A 28 -8.28 -5.94 -14.23
CA GLY A 28 -9.39 -5.11 -13.76
C GLY A 28 -10.60 -5.89 -13.24
N LEU A 29 -10.68 -7.19 -13.52
CA LEU A 29 -11.66 -8.11 -12.92
C LEU A 29 -11.11 -8.86 -11.69
N ASN A 30 -9.82 -8.74 -11.39
CA ASN A 30 -9.24 -9.38 -10.22
C ASN A 30 -9.75 -8.70 -8.95
N THR A 31 -10.23 -9.47 -8.01
CA THR A 31 -10.61 -8.98 -6.70
C THR A 31 -9.37 -8.89 -5.82
N ILE A 32 -9.20 -7.77 -5.13
CA ILE A 32 -8.17 -7.65 -4.09
C ILE A 32 -8.52 -8.66 -2.99
N ASP A 33 -7.57 -9.53 -2.67
CA ASP A 33 -7.67 -10.45 -1.55
C ASP A 33 -7.54 -9.68 -0.24
N ILE A 34 -8.59 -9.70 0.57
CA ILE A 34 -8.63 -9.06 1.89
C ILE A 34 -8.99 -10.10 2.92
N SER A 35 -8.11 -10.33 3.88
CA SER A 35 -8.29 -11.36 4.90
C SER A 35 -7.68 -10.94 6.24
N ILE A 36 -8.13 -11.56 7.34
CA ILE A 36 -7.53 -11.39 8.66
C ILE A 36 -6.40 -12.40 8.78
N GLN A 37 -5.22 -11.91 9.15
CA GLN A 37 -4.00 -12.71 9.27
C GLN A 37 -3.36 -12.53 10.65
N ASN A 38 -2.84 -13.63 11.19
CA ASN A 38 -1.93 -13.57 12.32
C ASN A 38 -0.53 -13.21 11.82
N VAL A 39 0.12 -12.29 12.50
CA VAL A 39 1.47 -11.85 12.17
C VAL A 39 2.41 -12.06 13.35
N GLN A 40 3.67 -12.30 13.06
CA GLN A 40 4.70 -12.33 14.09
C GLN A 40 5.10 -10.89 14.41
N GLY A 41 4.45 -10.32 15.43
CA GLY A 41 4.72 -8.98 15.89
C GLY A 41 5.59 -8.94 17.14
N PRO A 42 5.94 -7.75 17.68
CA PRO A 42 5.63 -6.41 17.14
C PRO A 42 6.46 -6.07 15.89
N TYR A 43 5.96 -5.17 15.05
CA TYR A 43 6.79 -4.63 13.97
C TYR A 43 7.77 -3.61 14.55
N ARG A 44 9.05 -3.84 14.31
CA ARG A 44 10.15 -2.91 14.62
C ARG A 44 10.58 -2.28 13.32
N ILE A 45 10.38 -0.98 13.20
CA ILE A 45 10.56 -0.24 11.95
C ILE A 45 11.64 0.81 12.20
N VAL A 46 12.72 0.78 11.44
CA VAL A 46 13.75 1.81 11.44
C VAL A 46 13.54 2.71 10.23
N GLY A 47 13.48 4.02 10.45
CA GLY A 47 13.18 4.95 9.37
C GLY A 47 13.05 6.39 9.83
N ILE A 48 12.32 7.18 9.03
CA ILE A 48 12.21 8.62 9.18
C ILE A 48 10.74 9.07 9.12
N ASP A 49 10.41 10.09 9.92
CA ASP A 49 9.11 10.74 9.87
C ASP A 49 9.01 11.67 8.66
N PHE A 50 7.85 11.75 8.08
CA PHE A 50 7.52 12.70 7.04
C PHE A 50 6.12 13.27 7.26
N GLU A 51 6.02 14.59 7.11
CA GLU A 51 4.74 15.29 7.07
C GLU A 51 4.77 16.25 5.88
N GLY A 52 3.73 16.19 5.03
CA GLY A 52 3.61 17.02 3.85
C GLY A 52 2.76 16.38 2.75
N ARG A 53 2.94 16.84 1.53
CA ARG A 53 2.19 16.30 0.39
C ARG A 53 2.74 14.95 -0.06
N PRO A 54 1.87 13.97 -0.41
CA PRO A 54 2.34 12.66 -0.91
C PRO A 54 3.22 12.76 -2.17
N THR A 55 3.06 13.85 -2.94
CA THR A 55 3.84 14.11 -4.17
C THR A 55 5.16 14.84 -3.92
N ASP A 56 5.52 15.13 -2.67
CA ASP A 56 6.81 15.74 -2.33
C ASP A 56 7.97 14.84 -2.80
N LYS A 57 8.98 15.46 -3.42
CA LYS A 57 10.15 14.73 -3.92
C LYS A 57 10.90 13.98 -2.80
N ARG A 58 10.88 14.50 -1.55
CA ARG A 58 11.50 13.87 -0.39
C ARG A 58 10.95 12.46 -0.11
N VAL A 59 9.64 12.25 -0.33
CA VAL A 59 9.03 10.91 -0.18
C VAL A 59 9.73 9.91 -1.09
N ARG A 60 9.94 10.29 -2.36
CA ARG A 60 10.62 9.43 -3.32
C ARG A 60 12.11 9.26 -3.01
N GLU A 61 12.79 10.34 -2.62
CA GLU A 61 14.21 10.31 -2.26
C GLU A 61 14.46 9.36 -1.08
N HIS A 62 13.69 9.47 0.00
CA HIS A 62 13.78 8.57 1.15
C HIS A 62 13.40 7.14 0.83
N PHE A 63 12.37 6.94 -0.01
CA PHE A 63 11.97 5.61 -0.44
C PHE A 63 13.11 4.88 -1.16
N PHE A 64 13.78 5.55 -2.08
CA PHE A 64 14.89 4.97 -2.81
C PHE A 64 16.14 4.79 -1.95
N ASP A 65 16.45 5.72 -1.03
CA ASP A 65 17.57 5.57 -0.09
C ASP A 65 17.38 4.32 0.80
N LEU A 66 16.20 4.16 1.40
CA LEU A 66 15.89 2.97 2.21
C LEU A 66 15.98 1.68 1.41
N ARG A 67 15.49 1.68 0.17
CA ARG A 67 15.59 0.53 -0.72
C ARG A 67 17.04 0.19 -1.04
N GLU A 68 17.86 1.17 -1.35
CA GLU A 68 19.29 0.99 -1.63
C GLU A 68 20.04 0.43 -0.40
N ARG A 69 19.70 0.88 0.82
CA ARG A 69 20.26 0.34 2.07
C ARG A 69 19.89 -1.13 2.29
N ILE A 70 18.67 -1.52 1.95
CA ILE A 70 18.26 -2.94 1.97
C ILE A 70 19.07 -3.72 0.94
N GLU A 71 19.21 -3.24 -0.29
CA GLU A 71 19.95 -3.90 -1.37
C GLU A 71 21.44 -4.04 -1.03
N ARG A 72 22.04 -3.08 -0.30
CA ARG A 72 23.41 -3.15 0.22
C ARG A 72 23.56 -4.01 1.48
N GLY A 73 22.46 -4.48 2.07
CA GLY A 73 22.45 -5.29 3.30
C GLY A 73 22.75 -4.48 4.58
N GLU A 74 22.70 -3.15 4.54
CA GLU A 74 22.84 -2.28 5.71
C GLU A 74 21.62 -2.40 6.63
N LEU A 75 20.42 -2.57 6.04
CA LEU A 75 19.18 -2.87 6.74
C LEU A 75 18.62 -4.18 6.21
N LYS A 76 18.32 -5.11 7.12
CA LYS A 76 17.70 -6.40 6.77
C LYS A 76 16.23 -6.37 7.12
N GLY A 77 15.37 -6.47 6.11
CA GLY A 77 13.94 -6.42 6.32
C GLY A 77 13.15 -6.01 5.08
N ARG A 78 11.95 -5.53 5.31
CA ARG A 78 10.99 -5.16 4.26
C ARG A 78 10.72 -3.67 4.29
N LEU A 79 10.85 -3.03 3.14
CA LEU A 79 10.52 -1.62 2.97
C LEU A 79 9.04 -1.39 3.30
N SER A 80 8.74 -0.35 4.07
CA SER A 80 7.38 -0.06 4.52
C SER A 80 7.10 1.43 4.64
N MET A 81 5.83 1.78 4.51
CA MET A 81 5.30 3.10 4.83
C MET A 81 4.14 2.95 5.81
N VAL A 82 4.24 3.61 6.95
CA VAL A 82 3.18 3.67 7.97
C VAL A 82 2.47 5.00 7.84
N TYR A 83 1.20 4.97 7.48
CA TYR A 83 0.34 6.15 7.37
C TYR A 83 -0.43 6.32 8.67
N PHE A 84 -0.34 7.50 9.28
CA PHE A 84 -1.09 7.87 10.46
C PHE A 84 -2.39 8.56 10.06
N ARG A 85 -3.50 8.08 10.59
CA ARG A 85 -4.81 8.72 10.45
C ARG A 85 -5.04 9.68 11.58
N ASP A 86 -4.48 10.85 11.45
CA ASP A 86 -4.63 11.93 12.40
C ASP A 86 -5.71 12.88 11.90
N ALA A 87 -6.69 13.18 12.75
CA ALA A 87 -7.75 14.14 12.45
C ALA A 87 -7.22 15.57 12.23
N GLU A 88 -6.00 15.87 12.72
CA GLU A 88 -5.34 17.15 12.56
C GLU A 88 -4.58 17.29 11.24
N THR A 89 -4.40 16.21 10.49
CA THR A 89 -3.70 16.26 9.20
C THR A 89 -4.49 17.08 8.18
N LYS A 90 -3.85 18.10 7.61
CA LYS A 90 -4.48 18.98 6.64
C LYS A 90 -4.92 18.22 5.39
N ARG A 91 -6.02 18.70 4.79
CA ARG A 91 -6.49 18.17 3.51
C ARG A 91 -5.38 18.25 2.46
N ASN A 92 -5.03 17.12 1.81
CA ASN A 92 -3.94 16.94 0.85
C ASN A 92 -2.52 16.82 1.46
N GLU A 93 -2.39 16.71 2.75
CA GLU A 93 -1.14 16.33 3.42
C GLU A 93 -1.28 14.91 3.96
N VAL A 94 -0.15 14.26 4.20
CA VAL A 94 -0.04 12.96 4.85
C VAL A 94 0.99 13.05 5.97
N LYS A 95 0.74 12.31 7.03
CA LYS A 95 1.70 12.07 8.08
C LYS A 95 2.08 10.60 8.01
N LEU A 96 3.33 10.31 7.75
CA LEU A 96 3.79 8.95 7.54
C LEU A 96 5.18 8.74 8.13
N PHE A 97 5.49 7.48 8.40
CA PHE A 97 6.81 7.01 8.77
C PHE A 97 7.31 6.06 7.69
N MET A 98 8.37 6.46 7.01
CA MET A 98 9.01 5.65 5.98
C MET A 98 10.16 4.87 6.59
N GLY A 99 10.16 3.55 6.42
CA GLY A 99 11.19 2.75 7.07
C GLY A 99 11.25 1.32 6.58
N VAL A 100 12.04 0.54 7.29
CA VAL A 100 12.24 -0.89 7.07
C VAL A 100 11.71 -1.64 8.28
N ILE A 101 10.72 -2.52 8.07
CA ILE A 101 10.34 -3.52 9.08
C ILE A 101 11.49 -4.50 9.18
N LEU A 102 12.17 -4.49 10.31
CA LEU A 102 13.38 -5.26 10.51
C LEU A 102 13.09 -6.75 10.76
N ASP A 103 13.83 -7.61 10.09
CA ASP A 103 13.91 -9.03 10.41
C ASP A 103 14.89 -9.28 11.58
N GLU A 104 15.93 -8.43 11.67
CA GLU A 104 16.94 -8.44 12.75
C GLU A 104 17.22 -6.99 13.19
N ILE A 105 17.36 -6.76 14.50
CA ILE A 105 17.75 -5.42 15.00
C ILE A 105 19.21 -5.19 14.67
N PRO A 106 19.56 -4.14 13.91
CA PRO A 106 20.95 -3.82 13.63
C PRO A 106 21.68 -3.38 14.91
N SER A 107 22.98 -3.61 14.96
CA SER A 107 23.83 -3.20 16.07
C SER A 107 23.91 -1.68 16.20
N GLU A 108 23.76 -0.97 15.11
CA GLU A 108 23.81 0.48 15.03
C GLU A 108 22.68 0.97 14.11
N ILE A 109 21.98 2.02 14.54
CA ILE A 109 20.97 2.70 13.74
C ILE A 109 21.60 4.03 13.32
N PRO A 110 21.63 4.38 12.00
CA PRO A 110 22.12 5.68 11.56
C PRO A 110 21.43 6.85 12.27
N ASP A 111 22.16 7.89 12.61
CA ASP A 111 21.67 9.03 13.40
C ASP A 111 20.45 9.75 12.79
N GLU A 112 20.29 9.69 11.47
CA GLU A 112 19.16 10.25 10.74
C GLU A 112 17.87 9.45 10.90
N PHE A 113 17.96 8.20 11.38
CA PHE A 113 16.81 7.31 11.55
C PHE A 113 16.45 7.17 13.02
N ARG A 114 15.19 6.83 13.25
CA ARG A 114 14.73 6.37 14.57
C ARG A 114 14.00 5.04 14.46
N MET A 115 13.89 4.37 15.59
CA MET A 115 13.10 3.14 15.68
C MET A 115 11.68 3.47 16.13
N MET A 116 10.70 2.87 15.44
CA MET A 116 9.30 2.88 15.81
C MET A 116 8.83 1.43 16.03
N GLY A 117 8.15 1.19 17.15
CA GLY A 117 7.46 -0.07 17.42
C GLY A 117 5.97 0.05 17.10
N VAL A 118 5.41 -0.96 16.44
CA VAL A 118 3.96 -1.12 16.27
C VAL A 118 3.56 -2.44 16.88
N GLU A 119 2.81 -2.38 17.98
CA GLU A 119 2.26 -3.57 18.62
C GLU A 119 1.19 -4.17 17.71
N VAL A 120 1.45 -5.39 17.26
CA VAL A 120 0.58 -6.09 16.33
C VAL A 120 0.70 -7.60 16.52
N SER A 121 -0.44 -8.28 16.57
CA SER A 121 -0.55 -9.74 16.55
C SER A 121 -1.45 -10.22 15.43
N GLU A 122 -2.45 -9.40 15.09
CA GLU A 122 -3.42 -9.65 14.02
C GLU A 122 -3.55 -8.41 13.15
N VAL A 123 -3.72 -8.64 11.86
CA VAL A 123 -3.93 -7.57 10.86
C VAL A 123 -5.08 -7.95 9.93
N VAL A 124 -5.76 -6.95 9.41
CA VAL A 124 -6.43 -7.12 8.13
C VAL A 124 -5.38 -6.85 7.05
N GLU A 125 -5.12 -7.84 6.20
CA GLU A 125 -4.19 -7.77 5.08
C GLU A 125 -4.98 -7.60 3.77
N ALA A 126 -4.58 -6.64 2.94
CA ALA A 126 -4.97 -6.57 1.53
C ALA A 126 -3.74 -6.81 0.65
N ARG A 127 -3.85 -7.74 -0.31
CA ARG A 127 -2.80 -8.05 -1.29
C ARG A 127 -3.11 -7.34 -2.59
N LEU A 128 -2.20 -6.45 -3.01
CA LEU A 128 -2.34 -5.63 -4.20
C LEU A 128 -1.47 -6.21 -5.32
N GLU A 129 -2.06 -7.13 -6.08
CA GLU A 129 -1.41 -7.82 -7.21
C GLU A 129 -1.99 -7.36 -8.57
N VAL A 130 -2.60 -6.18 -8.61
CA VAL A 130 -3.23 -5.62 -9.80
C VAL A 130 -2.44 -4.46 -10.36
N HIS A 131 -2.52 -4.27 -11.68
CA HIS A 131 -1.84 -3.15 -12.34
C HIS A 131 -2.41 -1.80 -11.87
N ASN A 132 -1.53 -0.81 -11.62
CA ASN A 132 -1.90 0.50 -11.07
C ASN A 132 -3.04 1.23 -11.83
N LEU A 133 -3.17 1.00 -13.16
CA LEU A 133 -4.22 1.61 -13.99
C LEU A 133 -5.65 1.13 -13.68
N VAL A 134 -5.78 -0.05 -13.07
CA VAL A 134 -7.08 -0.67 -12.74
C VAL A 134 -7.24 -0.91 -11.24
N MET A 135 -6.27 -0.47 -10.44
CA MET A 135 -6.30 -0.58 -9.00
C MET A 135 -7.42 0.31 -8.41
N PRO A 136 -8.26 -0.21 -7.51
CA PRO A 136 -9.19 0.61 -6.74
C PRO A 136 -8.46 1.69 -5.94
N SER A 137 -9.16 2.77 -5.60
CA SER A 137 -8.55 3.82 -4.79
C SER A 137 -8.10 3.29 -3.42
N PRO A 138 -7.00 3.78 -2.85
CA PRO A 138 -6.55 3.39 -1.51
C PRO A 138 -7.65 3.52 -0.46
N ALA A 139 -8.45 4.58 -0.52
CA ALA A 139 -9.58 4.78 0.39
C ALA A 139 -10.64 3.67 0.30
N SER A 140 -10.95 3.20 -0.92
CA SER A 140 -11.93 2.11 -1.12
C SER A 140 -11.41 0.76 -0.59
N ILE A 141 -10.10 0.49 -0.75
CA ILE A 141 -9.47 -0.72 -0.22
C ILE A 141 -9.55 -0.69 1.31
N GLU A 142 -9.16 0.43 1.88
CA GLU A 142 -9.14 0.66 3.31
C GLU A 142 -10.53 0.53 3.95
N GLU A 143 -11.55 1.14 3.36
CA GLU A 143 -12.95 1.03 3.80
C GLU A 143 -13.40 -0.44 3.87
N ARG A 144 -13.07 -1.24 2.86
CA ARG A 144 -13.36 -2.67 2.83
C ARG A 144 -12.60 -3.44 3.91
N MET A 145 -11.34 -3.09 4.19
CA MET A 145 -10.53 -3.70 5.25
C MET A 145 -11.13 -3.40 6.63
N ILE A 146 -11.51 -2.15 6.88
CA ILE A 146 -12.15 -1.73 8.15
C ILE A 146 -13.49 -2.43 8.33
N ALA A 147 -14.31 -2.49 7.26
CA ALA A 147 -15.60 -3.19 7.32
C ALA A 147 -15.42 -4.68 7.66
N LEU A 148 -14.41 -5.35 7.10
CA LEU A 148 -14.09 -6.74 7.44
C LEU A 148 -13.72 -6.88 8.93
N ALA A 149 -12.85 -6.00 9.46
CA ALA A 149 -12.47 -5.99 10.87
C ALA A 149 -13.70 -5.85 11.78
N GLN A 150 -14.53 -4.84 11.51
CA GLN A 150 -15.74 -4.56 12.30
C GLN A 150 -16.73 -5.72 12.27
N ASN A 151 -16.99 -6.29 11.10
CA ASN A 151 -17.90 -7.44 10.95
C ASN A 151 -17.39 -8.69 11.69
N ALA A 152 -16.07 -8.83 11.86
CA ALA A 152 -15.46 -9.91 12.62
C ALA A 152 -15.29 -9.60 14.12
N GLY A 153 -15.78 -8.44 14.60
CA GLY A 153 -15.74 -8.04 16.00
C GLY A 153 -14.38 -7.50 16.47
N TYR A 154 -13.55 -7.02 15.53
CA TYR A 154 -12.28 -6.38 15.85
C TYR A 154 -12.39 -4.85 15.88
N THR A 155 -11.55 -4.24 16.72
CA THR A 155 -11.20 -2.83 16.66
C THR A 155 -9.94 -2.65 15.83
N HIS A 156 -9.79 -1.56 15.09
CA HIS A 156 -8.59 -1.28 14.30
C HIS A 156 -7.80 -0.11 14.90
N GLN A 157 -6.48 -0.15 14.74
CA GLN A 157 -5.63 1.01 15.06
C GLN A 157 -5.78 2.08 13.96
N PRO A 158 -5.57 3.39 14.30
CA PRO A 158 -5.69 4.49 13.34
C PRO A 158 -4.42 4.62 12.46
N ILE A 159 -3.90 3.50 11.99
CA ILE A 159 -2.74 3.43 11.10
C ILE A 159 -2.97 2.39 10.00
N SER A 160 -2.35 2.62 8.85
CA SER A 160 -2.18 1.59 7.82
C SER A 160 -0.71 1.46 7.44
N ILE A 161 -0.28 0.24 7.17
CA ILE A 161 1.12 -0.10 6.89
C ILE A 161 1.19 -0.70 5.50
N GLU A 162 1.81 -0.01 4.57
CA GLU A 162 2.16 -0.56 3.26
C GLU A 162 3.50 -1.26 3.35
N ILE A 163 3.57 -2.50 2.90
CA ILE A 163 4.78 -3.34 2.88
C ILE A 163 5.08 -3.67 1.42
N TYR A 164 6.25 -3.25 0.97
CA TYR A 164 6.73 -3.46 -0.39
C TYR A 164 7.54 -4.75 -0.45
N THR A 165 7.11 -5.67 -1.31
CA THR A 165 7.76 -6.96 -1.49
C THR A 165 8.78 -6.91 -2.65
N PRO A 166 9.79 -7.80 -2.69
CA PRO A 166 10.83 -7.79 -3.74
C PRO A 166 10.28 -7.95 -5.16
N ASP A 167 9.13 -8.57 -5.32
CA ASP A 167 8.40 -8.80 -6.58
C ASP A 167 7.52 -7.60 -7.00
N ASN A 168 7.74 -6.42 -6.39
CA ASN A 168 7.01 -5.17 -6.59
C ASN A 168 5.50 -5.24 -6.26
N ASN A 169 5.08 -6.24 -5.51
CA ASN A 169 3.73 -6.28 -4.95
C ASN A 169 3.67 -5.45 -3.67
N VAL A 170 2.47 -4.98 -3.34
CA VAL A 170 2.23 -4.22 -2.11
C VAL A 170 1.23 -4.98 -1.25
N ARG A 171 1.55 -5.12 0.03
CA ARG A 171 0.61 -5.60 1.05
C ARG A 171 0.24 -4.44 1.95
N VAL A 172 -1.02 -4.25 2.19
CA VAL A 172 -1.51 -3.24 3.13
C VAL A 172 -1.99 -3.96 4.39
N HIS A 173 -1.45 -3.57 5.53
CA HIS A 173 -1.83 -4.10 6.84
C HIS A 173 -2.53 -3.02 7.66
N ILE A 174 -3.69 -3.32 8.20
CA ILE A 174 -4.33 -2.53 9.26
C ILE A 174 -4.28 -3.36 10.53
N PRO A 175 -3.50 -2.95 11.56
CA PRO A 175 -3.46 -3.65 12.83
C PRO A 175 -4.82 -3.66 13.51
N VAL A 176 -5.21 -4.84 14.01
CA VAL A 176 -6.50 -5.05 14.69
C VAL A 176 -6.30 -5.73 16.02
N GLY A 177 -7.27 -5.57 16.92
CA GLY A 177 -7.30 -6.22 18.22
C GLY A 177 -8.74 -6.41 18.71
N ARG A 178 -8.94 -7.34 19.62
CA ARG A 178 -10.23 -7.57 20.28
C ARG A 178 -10.33 -6.80 21.58
#